data_fbddedd99fa6205062b2ac06866def99
#
_entry.id   fbddedd99fa6205062b2ac06866def99
#
_cell.length_a   1.000
_cell.length_b   1.000
_cell.length_c   1.000
_cell.angle_alpha   90.00
_cell.angle_beta   90.00
_cell.angle_gamma   90.00
#
_symmetry.space_group_name_H-M   'P 1'
#
loop_
_entity.id
_entity.type
_entity.pdbx_description
1 polymer ?
#
loop_
_entity_poly.entity_id
_entity_poly.type
_entity_poly.pdbx_seq_one_letter_code
_entity_poly.pdbx_strand_id
1 'polypeptide(L)'
;MSMYSCFRQVVTLLLPSLVMLRAVELPTVTVVAAPAPLAEGAVVEEWGSFLGPTHDGVSRETKLNLSWDAHGPKLLWSLPRGSGYASPAIVGGKLVYQHRVGDEDVIECLDAITGSRLWYRAFATQYEDRYGYNNGPRSSPVIDGDQVYAYNSLGVLRCLALADGVSRWSRDLTADYHLAQNFFGVGTTPLAEGGRVIINVGAPGGECVVALDRTSGVTAWTTQDEWGPSYASPVPATFHGKRRVLVFAGGESRPATGGLLCIDPATGVKDFRFPWRSKSYESVNAACPLVIGNQVLITTSYQTGAALLTIGADMQPTTAWTNEVFGCHFMTPIHVDGYVYGFPGRNHPDVEMGCIELATGIMKWQEQPRWKEVVSAKGRDRQMVMSPFRGQFLRVEKRFMCLGEEGHLLSYDLTPSGFKELSRAWMFQASESWTPPVLWHGLLYLCQNQRGLDGTPARLLCYDLRGK
;
A
#
# COMPACT_ATOMS: atom_id res chain seq x y z
N MET A 1 -73.80 -43.37 7.17
CA MET A 1 -72.93 -42.97 8.30
C MET A 1 -71.73 -42.26 7.65
N SER A 2 -71.77 -40.90 7.68
CA SER A 2 -70.76 -40.06 7.08
C SER A 2 -69.85 -39.50 8.19
N MET A 3 -68.54 -39.78 8.10
CA MET A 3 -67.54 -39.19 8.97
C MET A 3 -66.87 -38.00 8.23
N TYR A 4 -67.12 -36.81 8.69
CA TYR A 4 -66.40 -35.58 8.27
C TYR A 4 -65.09 -35.49 9.04
N SER A 5 -63.99 -35.51 8.32
CA SER A 5 -62.64 -35.22 8.85
C SER A 5 -62.37 -33.72 8.74
N CYS A 6 -62.16 -33.09 9.86
CA CYS A 6 -61.86 -31.66 9.98
C CYS A 6 -60.33 -31.45 9.94
N PHE A 7 -59.78 -30.99 8.81
CA PHE A 7 -58.35 -30.56 8.70
C PHE A 7 -58.19 -29.18 9.30
N ARG A 8 -57.48 -29.07 10.45
CA ARG A 8 -56.98 -27.82 11.00
C ARG A 8 -55.70 -27.43 10.25
N GLN A 9 -55.76 -26.37 9.42
CA GLN A 9 -54.56 -25.69 8.90
C GLN A 9 -53.92 -24.91 10.05
N VAL A 10 -52.66 -25.27 10.36
CA VAL A 10 -51.76 -24.49 11.24
C VAL A 10 -51.07 -23.48 10.36
N VAL A 11 -51.44 -22.23 10.45
CA VAL A 11 -50.73 -21.12 9.82
C VAL A 11 -49.56 -20.77 10.72
N THR A 12 -48.35 -21.17 10.31
CA THR A 12 -47.09 -20.73 10.96
C THR A 12 -46.76 -19.33 10.46
N LEU A 13 -46.99 -18.34 11.30
CA LEU A 13 -46.50 -16.97 11.06
C LEU A 13 -44.98 -16.96 11.24
N LEU A 14 -44.25 -16.90 10.12
CA LEU A 14 -42.82 -16.55 10.09
C LEU A 14 -42.71 -15.05 10.41
N LEU A 15 -42.36 -14.70 11.63
CA LEU A 15 -41.89 -13.37 11.98
C LEU A 15 -40.54 -13.12 11.28
N PRO A 16 -40.39 -12.02 10.51
CA PRO A 16 -39.08 -11.67 9.99
C PRO A 16 -38.19 -11.31 11.17
N SER A 17 -37.11 -12.08 11.33
CA SER A 17 -36.03 -11.72 12.26
C SER A 17 -35.46 -10.38 11.84
N LEU A 18 -35.77 -9.35 12.61
CA LEU A 18 -35.12 -8.04 12.49
C LEU A 18 -33.63 -8.24 12.83
N VAL A 19 -32.79 -8.41 11.83
CA VAL A 19 -31.34 -8.32 12.01
C VAL A 19 -31.06 -6.86 12.38
N MET A 20 -30.96 -6.57 13.67
CA MET A 20 -30.42 -5.30 14.13
C MET A 20 -28.98 -5.22 13.59
N LEU A 21 -28.76 -4.41 12.57
CA LEU A 21 -27.42 -3.95 12.19
C LEU A 21 -26.83 -3.25 13.43
N ARG A 22 -25.95 -3.95 14.12
CA ARG A 22 -25.21 -3.39 15.24
C ARG A 22 -24.23 -2.39 14.62
N ALA A 23 -24.41 -1.10 14.90
CA ALA A 23 -23.46 -0.09 14.47
C ALA A 23 -22.07 -0.45 15.04
N VAL A 24 -21.04 -0.46 14.20
CA VAL A 24 -19.66 -0.68 14.64
C VAL A 24 -19.28 0.44 15.59
N GLU A 25 -18.86 0.09 16.78
CA GLU A 25 -18.33 1.05 17.74
C GLU A 25 -16.89 1.38 17.36
N LEU A 26 -16.66 2.58 16.85
CA LEU A 26 -15.35 3.03 16.42
C LEU A 26 -14.72 3.94 17.49
N PRO A 27 -13.41 3.78 17.77
CA PRO A 27 -12.72 4.60 18.75
C PRO A 27 -12.70 6.07 18.33
N THR A 28 -12.48 6.94 19.32
CA THR A 28 -12.32 8.37 19.14
C THR A 28 -10.83 8.75 19.06
N VAL A 29 -10.53 9.84 18.36
CA VAL A 29 -9.19 10.40 18.29
C VAL A 29 -8.78 11.02 19.62
N THR A 30 -7.51 10.85 19.98
CA THR A 30 -6.87 11.60 21.06
C THR A 30 -6.03 12.71 20.43
N VAL A 31 -6.48 13.95 20.58
CA VAL A 31 -5.75 15.14 20.12
C VAL A 31 -4.75 15.54 21.20
N VAL A 32 -3.49 15.69 20.81
CA VAL A 32 -2.34 16.02 21.73
C VAL A 32 -1.93 17.48 21.55
N ALA A 33 -1.87 17.96 20.30
CA ALA A 33 -1.42 19.31 20.00
C ALA A 33 -2.00 19.80 18.65
N ALA A 34 -1.93 21.07 18.41
CA ALA A 34 -2.13 21.67 17.09
C ALA A 34 -0.79 21.70 16.32
N PRO A 35 -0.84 21.60 14.96
CA PRO A 35 0.34 21.75 14.13
C PRO A 35 0.89 23.16 14.16
N ALA A 36 2.18 23.30 13.87
CA ALA A 36 2.77 24.59 13.56
C ALA A 36 2.20 25.14 12.21
N PRO A 37 2.25 26.45 11.96
CA PRO A 37 1.94 26.98 10.65
C PRO A 37 2.94 26.47 9.62
N LEU A 38 2.49 26.33 8.36
CA LEU A 38 3.39 26.09 7.25
C LEU A 38 4.35 27.27 7.08
N ALA A 39 5.61 27.01 6.80
CA ALA A 39 6.58 28.04 6.50
C ALA A 39 6.18 28.80 5.24
N GLU A 40 6.44 30.11 5.21
CA GLU A 40 6.13 30.94 4.04
C GLU A 40 6.81 30.40 2.77
N GLY A 41 6.05 30.24 1.69
CA GLY A 41 6.52 29.67 0.42
C GLY A 41 6.94 28.21 0.50
N ALA A 42 6.43 27.43 1.47
CA ALA A 42 6.56 25.97 1.44
C ALA A 42 5.78 25.38 0.26
N VAL A 43 6.39 24.46 -0.46
CA VAL A 43 5.69 23.60 -1.42
C VAL A 43 4.95 22.52 -0.65
N VAL A 44 3.71 22.24 -1.01
CA VAL A 44 2.87 21.19 -0.43
C VAL A 44 2.26 20.36 -1.54
N GLU A 45 1.95 19.08 -1.25
CA GLU A 45 1.38 18.14 -2.21
C GLU A 45 0.19 17.39 -1.61
N GLU A 46 -0.71 16.96 -2.49
CA GLU A 46 -1.77 16.00 -2.14
C GLU A 46 -1.20 14.57 -2.19
N TRP A 47 -1.80 13.66 -1.40
CA TRP A 47 -1.39 12.26 -1.34
C TRP A 47 -2.57 11.32 -1.65
N GLY A 48 -3.19 11.49 -2.81
CA GLY A 48 -4.41 10.78 -3.20
C GLY A 48 -4.21 9.34 -3.65
N SER A 49 -2.96 8.90 -3.88
CA SER A 49 -2.63 7.57 -4.42
C SER A 49 -1.61 6.84 -3.55
N PHE A 50 -1.53 5.51 -3.72
CA PHE A 50 -0.49 4.70 -3.10
C PHE A 50 0.90 5.15 -3.59
N LEU A 51 1.84 5.32 -2.65
CA LEU A 51 3.17 5.89 -2.86
C LEU A 51 3.19 7.35 -3.36
N GLY A 52 2.09 8.10 -3.14
CA GLY A 52 2.02 9.53 -3.39
C GLY A 52 1.70 9.93 -4.82
N PRO A 53 1.85 11.22 -5.15
CA PRO A 53 1.38 11.79 -6.42
C PRO A 53 2.14 11.26 -7.64
N THR A 54 3.37 10.78 -7.45
CA THR A 54 4.23 10.23 -8.51
C THR A 54 4.36 8.71 -8.47
N HIS A 55 3.68 8.04 -7.52
CA HIS A 55 3.68 6.57 -7.34
C HIS A 55 5.07 5.95 -7.09
N ASP A 56 5.98 6.71 -6.50
CA ASP A 56 7.39 6.31 -6.29
C ASP A 56 7.91 6.55 -4.86
N GLY A 57 7.03 6.97 -3.93
CA GLY A 57 7.42 7.25 -2.54
C GLY A 57 8.25 8.53 -2.39
N VAL A 58 8.14 9.48 -3.33
CA VAL A 58 8.83 10.77 -3.28
C VAL A 58 7.83 11.89 -3.04
N SER A 59 8.12 12.77 -2.09
CA SER A 59 7.41 14.03 -1.89
C SER A 59 8.29 15.21 -2.27
N ARG A 60 7.68 16.19 -2.94
CA ARG A 60 8.32 17.46 -3.30
C ARG A 60 8.07 18.56 -2.27
N GLU A 61 7.45 18.22 -1.14
CA GLU A 61 7.22 19.19 -0.07
C GLU A 61 8.53 19.73 0.46
N THR A 62 8.52 21.01 0.86
CA THR A 62 9.73 21.72 1.27
C THR A 62 9.57 22.44 2.60
N LYS A 63 10.71 22.88 3.17
CA LYS A 63 10.79 23.63 4.43
C LYS A 63 10.25 22.85 5.61
N LEU A 64 10.62 21.58 5.67
CA LEU A 64 10.23 20.65 6.72
C LEU A 64 11.39 20.41 7.69
N ASN A 65 11.05 20.13 8.95
CA ASN A 65 11.99 19.62 9.92
C ASN A 65 12.14 18.09 9.74
N LEU A 66 13.22 17.67 9.11
CA LEU A 66 13.55 16.27 8.83
C LEU A 66 14.64 15.73 9.78
N SER A 67 14.81 16.39 10.93
CA SER A 67 15.75 15.98 11.98
C SER A 67 15.08 16.15 13.34
N TRP A 68 15.17 15.15 14.18
CA TRP A 68 14.56 15.09 15.51
C TRP A 68 15.47 14.37 16.51
N ASP A 69 15.17 14.51 17.79
CA ASP A 69 15.82 13.77 18.88
C ASP A 69 15.22 12.35 19.06
N ALA A 70 15.59 11.66 20.13
CA ALA A 70 15.11 10.32 20.44
C ALA A 70 13.59 10.21 20.69
N HIS A 71 12.90 11.35 20.90
CA HIS A 71 11.44 11.38 21.08
C HIS A 71 10.68 11.46 19.74
N GLY A 72 11.39 11.73 18.64
CA GLY A 72 10.79 11.88 17.32
C GLY A 72 10.15 13.25 17.07
N PRO A 73 9.47 13.42 15.92
CA PRO A 73 8.70 14.61 15.65
C PRO A 73 7.48 14.73 16.57
N LYS A 74 6.96 15.95 16.74
CA LYS A 74 5.85 16.26 17.63
C LYS A 74 4.58 15.51 17.23
N LEU A 75 4.05 14.68 18.14
CA LEU A 75 2.74 14.03 17.94
C LEU A 75 1.62 15.06 18.01
N LEU A 76 0.73 15.04 17.03
CA LEU A 76 -0.46 15.90 16.97
C LEU A 76 -1.70 15.16 17.44
N TRP A 77 -1.91 13.96 16.93
CA TRP A 77 -3.03 13.13 17.31
C TRP A 77 -2.76 11.64 17.10
N SER A 78 -3.51 10.83 17.80
CA SER A 78 -3.48 9.37 17.75
C SER A 78 -4.89 8.82 17.70
N LEU A 79 -5.16 7.89 16.77
CA LEU A 79 -6.44 7.21 16.63
C LEU A 79 -6.22 5.70 16.70
N PRO A 80 -6.80 4.97 17.67
CA PRO A 80 -6.80 3.52 17.63
C PRO A 80 -7.48 3.02 16.35
N ARG A 81 -6.92 1.99 15.73
CA ARG A 81 -7.46 1.41 14.49
C ARG A 81 -7.58 -0.10 14.60
N GLY A 82 -8.38 -0.69 13.71
CA GLY A 82 -8.41 -2.13 13.51
C GLY A 82 -7.22 -2.64 12.70
N SER A 83 -7.26 -3.90 12.32
CA SER A 83 -6.20 -4.56 11.57
C SER A 83 -6.16 -4.13 10.10
N GLY A 84 -4.99 -4.27 9.46
CA GLY A 84 -4.75 -3.97 8.05
C GLY A 84 -3.39 -3.34 7.81
N TYR A 85 -2.96 -3.38 6.53
CA TYR A 85 -1.69 -2.80 6.08
C TYR A 85 -1.90 -1.64 5.09
N ALA A 86 -3.15 -1.22 4.86
CA ALA A 86 -3.46 -0.10 3.99
C ALA A 86 -2.89 1.21 4.53
N SER A 87 -2.25 2.01 3.67
CA SER A 87 -1.87 3.39 3.97
C SER A 87 -3.02 4.34 3.67
N PRO A 88 -3.11 5.49 4.36
CA PRO A 88 -4.13 6.48 4.06
C PRO A 88 -3.89 7.19 2.73
N ALA A 89 -4.97 7.72 2.14
CA ALA A 89 -4.93 8.70 1.05
C ALA A 89 -5.49 10.04 1.55
N ILE A 90 -4.91 11.15 1.11
CA ILE A 90 -5.27 12.48 1.62
C ILE A 90 -5.37 13.48 0.48
N VAL A 91 -6.54 14.12 0.34
CA VAL A 91 -6.81 15.18 -0.64
C VAL A 91 -7.73 16.22 -0.03
N GLY A 92 -7.38 17.49 -0.19
CA GLY A 92 -8.20 18.61 0.29
C GLY A 92 -8.48 18.58 1.79
N GLY A 93 -7.54 18.10 2.59
CA GLY A 93 -7.69 17.98 4.05
C GLY A 93 -8.53 16.79 4.52
N LYS A 94 -8.98 15.94 3.61
CA LYS A 94 -9.72 14.71 3.92
C LYS A 94 -8.78 13.51 3.83
N LEU A 95 -8.58 12.84 4.97
CA LEU A 95 -7.80 11.62 5.08
C LEU A 95 -8.75 10.43 5.04
N VAL A 96 -8.60 9.58 4.03
CA VAL A 96 -9.35 8.33 3.91
C VAL A 96 -8.42 7.15 4.18
N TYR A 97 -8.84 6.22 5.03
CA TYR A 97 -8.14 4.96 5.26
C TYR A 97 -9.14 3.81 5.42
N GLN A 98 -8.67 2.59 5.24
CA GLN A 98 -9.47 1.39 5.46
C GLN A 98 -8.78 0.43 6.42
N HIS A 99 -9.57 -0.25 7.23
CA HIS A 99 -9.12 -1.21 8.23
C HIS A 99 -10.24 -2.20 8.56
N ARG A 100 -9.93 -3.28 9.28
CA ARG A 100 -10.94 -4.22 9.75
C ARG A 100 -11.18 -4.06 11.24
N VAL A 101 -12.44 -3.96 11.63
CA VAL A 101 -12.90 -3.94 13.02
C VAL A 101 -13.89 -5.09 13.23
N GLY A 102 -13.51 -6.07 14.03
CA GLY A 102 -14.30 -7.30 14.15
C GLY A 102 -14.48 -8.00 12.81
N ASP A 103 -15.72 -8.19 12.39
CA ASP A 103 -16.09 -8.84 11.12
C ASP A 103 -16.53 -7.82 10.05
N GLU A 104 -16.02 -6.59 10.12
CA GLU A 104 -16.35 -5.55 9.16
C GLU A 104 -15.11 -4.85 8.61
N ASP A 105 -15.06 -4.69 7.29
CA ASP A 105 -14.15 -3.77 6.62
C ASP A 105 -14.73 -2.36 6.77
N VAL A 106 -13.98 -1.49 7.42
CA VAL A 106 -14.36 -0.11 7.70
C VAL A 106 -13.53 0.84 6.85
N ILE A 107 -14.22 1.76 6.18
CA ILE A 107 -13.62 2.88 5.46
C ILE A 107 -13.99 4.14 6.23
N GLU A 108 -12.97 4.86 6.71
CA GLU A 108 -13.17 6.11 7.45
C GLU A 108 -12.59 7.28 6.68
N CYS A 109 -13.28 8.43 6.77
CA CYS A 109 -12.75 9.72 6.38
C CYS A 109 -12.61 10.60 7.62
N LEU A 110 -11.42 11.14 7.77
CA LEU A 110 -11.06 12.03 8.87
C LEU A 110 -10.70 13.42 8.33
N ASP A 111 -10.85 14.42 9.15
CA ASP A 111 -10.11 15.67 8.98
C ASP A 111 -8.61 15.39 9.20
N ALA A 112 -7.79 15.67 8.21
CA ALA A 112 -6.37 15.30 8.23
C ALA A 112 -5.60 16.00 9.36
N ILE A 113 -5.97 17.24 9.69
CA ILE A 113 -5.27 18.06 10.70
C ILE A 113 -5.62 17.61 12.12
N THR A 114 -6.90 17.35 12.38
CA THR A 114 -7.41 17.08 13.75
C THR A 114 -7.63 15.60 14.04
N GLY A 115 -7.67 14.74 13.01
CA GLY A 115 -8.03 13.34 13.13
C GLY A 115 -9.51 13.10 13.43
N SER A 116 -10.34 14.16 13.46
CA SER A 116 -11.76 14.05 13.73
C SER A 116 -12.50 13.32 12.60
N ARG A 117 -13.35 12.34 12.96
CA ARG A 117 -14.09 11.57 11.95
C ARG A 117 -15.15 12.44 11.28
N LEU A 118 -15.11 12.50 9.95
CA LEU A 118 -16.10 13.17 9.10
C LEU A 118 -17.22 12.20 8.71
N TRP A 119 -16.87 11.00 8.30
CA TRP A 119 -17.80 9.92 8.00
C TRP A 119 -17.11 8.54 8.08
N TYR A 120 -17.89 7.47 8.15
CA TYR A 120 -17.42 6.10 7.97
C TYR A 120 -18.45 5.25 7.23
N ARG A 121 -17.99 4.14 6.65
CA ARG A 121 -18.82 3.06 6.12
C ARG A 121 -18.22 1.74 6.57
N ALA A 122 -19.08 0.80 6.94
CA ALA A 122 -18.72 -0.52 7.39
C ALA A 122 -19.42 -1.57 6.53
N PHE A 123 -18.70 -2.62 6.18
CA PHE A 123 -19.17 -3.67 5.30
C PHE A 123 -18.74 -5.02 5.87
N ALA A 124 -19.69 -5.94 6.02
CA ALA A 124 -19.41 -7.28 6.52
C ALA A 124 -18.34 -7.96 5.64
N THR A 125 -17.39 -8.65 6.29
CA THR A 125 -16.31 -9.39 5.65
C THR A 125 -16.05 -10.70 6.39
N GLN A 126 -15.73 -11.76 5.63
CA GLN A 126 -15.38 -13.08 6.15
C GLN A 126 -13.95 -13.48 5.74
N TYR A 127 -13.15 -12.50 5.31
CA TYR A 127 -11.78 -12.80 4.93
C TYR A 127 -10.98 -13.32 6.12
N GLU A 128 -10.27 -14.43 5.90
CA GLU A 128 -9.28 -14.98 6.84
C GLU A 128 -7.94 -15.15 6.14
N ASP A 129 -6.88 -14.62 6.76
CA ASP A 129 -5.52 -14.79 6.27
C ASP A 129 -5.04 -16.22 6.53
N ARG A 130 -4.67 -16.93 5.46
CA ARG A 130 -4.24 -18.35 5.53
C ARG A 130 -2.95 -18.58 6.32
N TYR A 131 -2.16 -17.51 6.50
CA TYR A 131 -0.84 -17.58 7.15
C TYR A 131 -0.82 -16.90 8.51
N GLY A 132 -1.95 -16.35 8.96
CA GLY A 132 -2.12 -15.81 10.31
C GLY A 132 -1.50 -14.44 10.55
N TYR A 133 -1.22 -13.67 9.51
CA TYR A 133 -0.74 -12.30 9.68
C TYR A 133 -1.83 -11.39 10.25
N ASN A 134 -2.67 -10.77 9.43
CA ASN A 134 -3.89 -10.13 9.88
C ASN A 134 -4.97 -10.16 8.81
N ASN A 135 -6.22 -10.04 9.24
CA ASN A 135 -7.40 -10.20 8.40
C ASN A 135 -7.88 -8.86 7.77
N GLY A 136 -7.16 -7.78 7.99
CA GLY A 136 -7.54 -6.47 7.46
C GLY A 136 -7.06 -6.23 6.01
N PRO A 137 -7.57 -5.16 5.37
CA PRO A 137 -7.23 -4.83 4.00
C PRO A 137 -5.75 -4.46 3.84
N ARG A 138 -5.20 -4.84 2.68
CA ARG A 138 -3.82 -4.55 2.26
C ARG A 138 -3.76 -3.47 1.22
N SER A 139 -4.75 -3.42 0.33
CA SER A 139 -4.92 -2.36 -0.66
C SER A 139 -5.18 -1.03 0.03
N SER A 140 -4.57 0.04 -0.43
CA SER A 140 -4.82 1.40 0.07
C SER A 140 -6.02 2.03 -0.64
N PRO A 141 -6.80 2.91 -0.02
CA PRO A 141 -7.79 3.69 -0.73
C PRO A 141 -7.12 4.65 -1.72
N VAL A 142 -7.84 5.02 -2.76
CA VAL A 142 -7.42 6.01 -3.75
C VAL A 142 -8.46 7.12 -3.81
N ILE A 143 -8.02 8.37 -3.80
CA ILE A 143 -8.88 9.54 -3.97
C ILE A 143 -8.59 10.15 -5.34
N ASP A 144 -9.60 10.21 -6.21
CA ASP A 144 -9.55 10.88 -7.51
C ASP A 144 -10.74 11.83 -7.67
N GLY A 145 -10.45 13.12 -7.62
CA GLY A 145 -11.47 14.16 -7.58
C GLY A 145 -12.38 14.05 -6.35
N ASP A 146 -13.65 13.82 -6.58
CA ASP A 146 -14.67 13.66 -5.54
C ASP A 146 -15.03 12.20 -5.22
N GLN A 147 -14.22 11.25 -5.68
CA GLN A 147 -14.42 9.81 -5.54
C GLN A 147 -13.33 9.16 -4.71
N VAL A 148 -13.73 8.15 -3.93
CA VAL A 148 -12.85 7.26 -3.18
C VAL A 148 -13.04 5.86 -3.69
N TYR A 149 -11.95 5.20 -4.05
CA TYR A 149 -11.94 3.79 -4.43
C TYR A 149 -11.29 2.97 -3.32
N ALA A 150 -12.02 2.00 -2.78
CA ALA A 150 -11.57 1.11 -1.74
C ALA A 150 -11.74 -0.35 -2.17
N TYR A 151 -10.65 -1.10 -2.18
CA TYR A 151 -10.60 -2.49 -2.62
C TYR A 151 -10.24 -3.39 -1.44
N ASN A 152 -11.09 -4.32 -1.08
CA ASN A 152 -10.88 -5.16 0.09
C ASN A 152 -10.18 -6.49 -0.24
N SER A 153 -9.80 -7.24 0.81
CA SER A 153 -9.07 -8.51 0.66
C SER A 153 -9.84 -9.62 -0.04
N LEU A 154 -11.17 -9.52 -0.11
CA LEU A 154 -12.05 -10.46 -0.82
C LEU A 154 -12.27 -10.10 -2.29
N GLY A 155 -11.75 -8.98 -2.78
CA GLY A 155 -11.92 -8.57 -4.18
C GLY A 155 -13.19 -7.74 -4.45
N VAL A 156 -13.76 -7.11 -3.42
CA VAL A 156 -14.86 -6.15 -3.60
C VAL A 156 -14.30 -4.75 -3.70
N LEU A 157 -14.50 -4.11 -4.86
CA LEU A 157 -14.15 -2.72 -5.12
C LEU A 157 -15.37 -1.83 -4.92
N ARG A 158 -15.21 -0.77 -4.14
CA ARG A 158 -16.25 0.23 -3.86
C ARG A 158 -15.81 1.61 -4.31
N CYS A 159 -16.72 2.34 -4.92
CA CYS A 159 -16.60 3.77 -5.18
C CYS A 159 -17.56 4.52 -4.25
N LEU A 160 -16.99 5.40 -3.45
CA LEU A 160 -17.72 6.23 -2.50
C LEU A 160 -17.54 7.72 -2.86
N ALA A 161 -18.50 8.56 -2.49
CA ALA A 161 -18.32 10.01 -2.56
C ALA A 161 -17.35 10.47 -1.43
N LEU A 162 -16.35 11.26 -1.77
CA LEU A 162 -15.38 11.79 -0.79
C LEU A 162 -16.04 12.72 0.23
N ALA A 163 -17.15 13.36 -0.15
CA ALA A 163 -17.84 14.33 0.71
C ALA A 163 -18.44 13.69 1.96
N ASP A 164 -19.11 12.57 1.82
CA ASP A 164 -19.98 11.97 2.83
C ASP A 164 -19.91 10.43 2.88
N GLY A 165 -19.12 9.79 2.02
CA GLY A 165 -18.97 8.34 1.95
C GLY A 165 -20.18 7.61 1.33
N VAL A 166 -21.12 8.31 0.70
CA VAL A 166 -22.26 7.66 0.03
C VAL A 166 -21.72 6.78 -1.11
N SER A 167 -22.20 5.53 -1.15
CA SER A 167 -21.81 4.58 -2.19
C SER A 167 -22.35 5.02 -3.54
N ARG A 168 -21.48 5.15 -4.53
CA ARG A 168 -21.82 5.45 -5.93
C ARG A 168 -22.03 4.17 -6.72
N TRP A 169 -21.10 3.24 -6.57
CA TRP A 169 -21.17 1.89 -7.14
C TRP A 169 -20.28 0.92 -6.35
N SER A 170 -20.53 -0.36 -6.52
CA SER A 170 -19.72 -1.45 -5.97
C SER A 170 -19.64 -2.60 -6.96
N ARG A 171 -18.49 -3.25 -7.05
CA ARG A 171 -18.26 -4.44 -7.88
C ARG A 171 -17.60 -5.53 -7.03
N ASP A 172 -18.14 -6.71 -7.07
CA ASP A 172 -17.51 -7.92 -6.56
C ASP A 172 -16.72 -8.57 -7.70
N LEU A 173 -15.44 -8.17 -7.83
CA LEU A 173 -14.58 -8.68 -8.91
C LEU A 173 -14.28 -10.18 -8.74
N THR A 174 -14.37 -10.69 -7.50
CA THR A 174 -14.24 -12.13 -7.26
C THR A 174 -15.43 -12.90 -7.85
N ALA A 175 -16.64 -12.43 -7.66
CA ALA A 175 -17.81 -13.02 -8.27
C ALA A 175 -17.81 -12.83 -9.79
N ASP A 176 -17.45 -11.63 -10.28
CA ASP A 176 -17.48 -11.28 -11.70
C ASP A 176 -16.46 -12.06 -12.54
N TYR A 177 -15.27 -12.32 -12.00
CA TYR A 177 -14.14 -12.93 -12.72
C TYR A 177 -13.64 -14.23 -12.09
N HIS A 178 -14.35 -14.79 -11.09
CA HIS A 178 -14.02 -16.05 -10.40
C HIS A 178 -12.60 -16.06 -9.81
N LEU A 179 -12.21 -14.96 -9.14
CA LEU A 179 -10.86 -14.81 -8.63
C LEU A 179 -10.56 -15.86 -7.56
N ALA A 180 -9.42 -16.54 -7.71
CA ALA A 180 -8.90 -17.39 -6.65
C ALA A 180 -8.29 -16.50 -5.53
N GLN A 181 -8.45 -16.95 -4.28
CA GLN A 181 -7.74 -16.33 -3.18
C GLN A 181 -6.24 -16.52 -3.38
N ASN A 182 -5.49 -15.42 -3.56
CA ASN A 182 -4.03 -15.41 -3.55
C ASN A 182 -3.50 -15.69 -2.12
N PHE A 183 -2.18 -15.80 -1.92
CA PHE A 183 -1.56 -16.09 -0.62
C PHE A 183 -2.18 -15.29 0.54
N PHE A 184 -2.35 -13.97 0.36
CA PHE A 184 -2.82 -13.03 1.38
C PHE A 184 -4.08 -12.28 0.94
N GLY A 185 -4.93 -12.87 0.09
CA GLY A 185 -6.07 -12.19 -0.50
C GLY A 185 -5.65 -11.12 -1.52
N VAL A 186 -6.53 -10.17 -1.78
CA VAL A 186 -6.22 -9.02 -2.64
C VAL A 186 -5.36 -8.01 -1.89
N GLY A 187 -4.26 -7.55 -2.51
CA GLY A 187 -3.36 -6.56 -1.91
C GLY A 187 -2.92 -5.45 -2.86
N THR A 188 -3.21 -5.56 -4.15
CA THR A 188 -2.95 -4.50 -5.13
C THR A 188 -3.87 -3.30 -4.89
N THR A 189 -3.31 -2.09 -4.97
CA THR A 189 -4.10 -0.85 -4.92
C THR A 189 -4.57 -0.50 -6.33
N PRO A 190 -5.85 -0.15 -6.56
CA PRO A 190 -6.33 0.30 -7.85
C PRO A 190 -5.61 1.57 -8.33
N LEU A 191 -5.48 1.72 -9.65
CA LEU A 191 -4.99 2.95 -10.27
C LEU A 191 -6.15 3.71 -10.90
N ALA A 192 -6.38 4.96 -10.50
CA ALA A 192 -7.27 5.88 -11.19
C ALA A 192 -6.48 6.60 -12.30
N GLU A 193 -6.84 6.35 -13.59
CA GLU A 193 -6.12 6.89 -14.73
C GLU A 193 -7.06 7.08 -15.94
N GLY A 194 -7.04 8.25 -16.55
CA GLY A 194 -7.75 8.52 -17.82
C GLY A 194 -9.26 8.23 -17.78
N GLY A 195 -9.93 8.47 -16.63
CA GLY A 195 -11.35 8.17 -16.45
C GLY A 195 -11.64 6.68 -16.21
N ARG A 196 -10.64 5.89 -15.86
CA ARG A 196 -10.73 4.46 -15.55
C ARG A 196 -10.21 4.17 -14.15
N VAL A 197 -10.67 3.06 -13.57
CA VAL A 197 -10.09 2.42 -12.39
C VAL A 197 -9.50 1.09 -12.87
N ILE A 198 -8.17 0.97 -12.83
CA ILE A 198 -7.41 -0.13 -13.43
C ILE A 198 -6.87 -1.03 -12.33
N ILE A 199 -7.10 -2.35 -12.43
CA ILE A 199 -6.79 -3.32 -11.40
C ILE A 199 -6.15 -4.56 -12.03
N ASN A 200 -5.08 -5.09 -11.41
CA ASN A 200 -4.57 -6.42 -11.70
C ASN A 200 -5.43 -7.45 -10.94
N VAL A 201 -6.34 -8.11 -11.63
CA VAL A 201 -7.21 -9.13 -11.07
C VAL A 201 -6.66 -10.54 -11.24
N GLY A 202 -5.93 -10.81 -12.32
CA GLY A 202 -5.29 -12.09 -12.60
C GLY A 202 -6.25 -13.26 -12.55
N ALA A 203 -7.39 -13.14 -13.24
CA ALA A 203 -8.48 -14.10 -13.22
C ALA A 203 -8.10 -15.42 -13.90
N PRO A 204 -8.65 -16.57 -13.42
CA PRO A 204 -8.42 -17.88 -14.06
C PRO A 204 -8.92 -17.97 -15.51
N GLY A 205 -9.88 -17.13 -15.88
CA GLY A 205 -10.41 -17.02 -17.25
C GLY A 205 -9.47 -16.34 -18.22
N GLY A 206 -8.36 -15.75 -17.73
CA GLY A 206 -7.35 -15.05 -18.51
C GLY A 206 -7.44 -13.52 -18.43
N GLU A 207 -8.49 -12.95 -17.83
CA GLU A 207 -8.56 -11.52 -17.55
C GLU A 207 -7.51 -11.16 -16.50
N CYS A 208 -6.33 -10.74 -16.95
CA CYS A 208 -5.23 -10.38 -16.05
C CYS A 208 -5.40 -8.96 -15.49
N VAL A 209 -5.81 -8.01 -16.34
CA VAL A 209 -6.06 -6.62 -15.95
C VAL A 209 -7.45 -6.19 -16.42
N VAL A 210 -8.15 -5.50 -15.51
CA VAL A 210 -9.50 -4.99 -15.76
C VAL A 210 -9.50 -3.48 -15.55
N ALA A 211 -10.16 -2.74 -16.45
CA ALA A 211 -10.47 -1.34 -16.25
C ALA A 211 -11.96 -1.12 -16.16
N LEU A 212 -12.39 -0.44 -15.12
CA LEU A 212 -13.76 -0.03 -14.92
C LEU A 212 -13.90 1.46 -15.26
N ASP A 213 -15.02 1.84 -15.81
CA ASP A 213 -15.39 3.25 -15.94
C ASP A 213 -15.52 3.87 -14.54
N ARG A 214 -14.83 4.97 -14.29
CA ARG A 214 -14.74 5.57 -12.95
C ARG A 214 -16.08 6.00 -12.38
N THR A 215 -17.04 6.36 -13.24
CA THR A 215 -18.33 6.91 -12.83
C THR A 215 -19.38 5.83 -12.57
N SER A 216 -19.41 4.80 -13.45
CA SER A 216 -20.45 3.78 -13.42
C SER A 216 -19.99 2.44 -12.84
N GLY A 217 -18.67 2.18 -12.75
CA GLY A 217 -18.14 0.88 -12.37
C GLY A 217 -18.32 -0.22 -13.43
N VAL A 218 -18.80 0.13 -14.61
CA VAL A 218 -18.95 -0.83 -15.74
C VAL A 218 -17.57 -1.14 -16.31
N THR A 219 -17.33 -2.41 -16.66
CA THR A 219 -16.08 -2.82 -17.32
C THR A 219 -15.94 -2.11 -18.67
N ALA A 220 -14.87 -1.32 -18.82
CA ALA A 220 -14.55 -0.62 -20.05
C ALA A 220 -13.72 -1.48 -20.99
N TRP A 221 -12.75 -2.21 -20.44
CA TRP A 221 -11.92 -3.16 -21.18
C TRP A 221 -11.27 -4.19 -20.24
N THR A 222 -10.79 -5.29 -20.80
CA THR A 222 -9.94 -6.28 -20.12
C THR A 222 -8.71 -6.58 -20.97
N THR A 223 -7.58 -6.85 -20.30
CA THR A 223 -6.35 -7.31 -20.95
C THR A 223 -6.13 -8.77 -20.61
N GLN A 224 -6.01 -9.62 -21.62
CA GLN A 224 -5.81 -11.06 -21.47
C GLN A 224 -4.34 -11.39 -21.24
N ASP A 225 -4.05 -12.17 -20.21
CA ASP A 225 -2.78 -12.82 -19.93
C ASP A 225 -2.99 -13.96 -18.91
N GLU A 226 -2.11 -14.96 -18.90
CA GLU A 226 -2.18 -16.07 -17.95
C GLU A 226 -1.57 -15.74 -16.56
N TRP A 227 -1.00 -14.55 -16.37
CA TRP A 227 -0.37 -14.19 -15.11
C TRP A 227 -1.39 -13.81 -14.04
N GLY A 228 -1.25 -14.42 -12.87
CA GLY A 228 -2.13 -14.20 -11.72
C GLY A 228 -1.97 -12.82 -11.07
N PRO A 229 -2.81 -12.51 -10.06
CA PRO A 229 -2.77 -11.24 -9.37
C PRO A 229 -1.50 -11.12 -8.54
N SER A 230 -0.91 -9.92 -8.47
CA SER A 230 0.24 -9.60 -7.63
C SER A 230 -0.15 -8.72 -6.44
N TYR A 231 0.83 -8.35 -5.62
CA TYR A 231 0.69 -7.31 -4.59
C TYR A 231 1.27 -5.96 -5.02
N ALA A 232 1.99 -5.93 -6.15
CA ALA A 232 2.40 -4.69 -6.78
C ALA A 232 1.16 -3.95 -7.34
N SER A 233 1.10 -2.64 -7.12
CA SER A 233 0.03 -1.81 -7.66
C SER A 233 0.37 -1.37 -9.08
N PRO A 234 -0.62 -1.20 -9.98
CA PRO A 234 -0.42 -0.60 -11.28
C PRO A 234 0.18 0.81 -11.17
N VAL A 235 1.11 1.14 -12.05
CA VAL A 235 1.82 2.43 -12.05
C VAL A 235 1.64 3.11 -13.41
N PRO A 236 1.28 4.41 -13.43
CA PRO A 236 1.19 5.14 -14.68
C PRO A 236 2.59 5.49 -15.19
N ALA A 237 2.76 5.48 -16.50
CA ALA A 237 4.02 5.83 -17.16
C ALA A 237 3.77 6.67 -18.44
N THR A 238 4.78 7.42 -18.86
CA THR A 238 4.76 8.09 -20.15
C THR A 238 6.07 7.80 -20.87
N PHE A 239 5.99 7.06 -21.99
CA PHE A 239 7.13 6.69 -22.81
C PHE A 239 7.00 7.35 -24.17
N HIS A 240 8.01 8.10 -24.62
CA HIS A 240 8.01 8.78 -25.92
C HIS A 240 6.71 9.57 -26.18
N GLY A 241 6.18 10.24 -25.13
CA GLY A 241 4.93 10.99 -25.19
C GLY A 241 3.63 10.15 -25.16
N LYS A 242 3.70 8.84 -25.12
CA LYS A 242 2.54 7.95 -25.03
C LYS A 242 2.27 7.55 -23.59
N ARG A 243 1.03 7.79 -23.09
CA ARG A 243 0.60 7.38 -21.77
C ARG A 243 0.37 5.88 -21.71
N ARG A 244 0.88 5.22 -20.66
CA ARG A 244 0.80 3.77 -20.42
C ARG A 244 0.52 3.47 -18.96
N VAL A 245 0.11 2.24 -18.70
CA VAL A 245 0.02 1.65 -17.37
C VAL A 245 0.91 0.42 -17.33
N LEU A 246 1.74 0.36 -16.32
CA LEU A 246 2.60 -0.78 -16.02
C LEU A 246 1.93 -1.63 -14.95
N VAL A 247 1.78 -2.93 -15.20
CA VAL A 247 1.25 -3.91 -14.27
C VAL A 247 2.29 -4.99 -14.05
N PHE A 248 2.81 -5.11 -12.83
CA PHE A 248 3.77 -6.14 -12.48
C PHE A 248 3.03 -7.32 -11.85
N ALA A 249 2.50 -8.19 -12.71
CA ALA A 249 1.69 -9.35 -12.35
C ALA A 249 2.52 -10.52 -11.82
N GLY A 250 1.89 -11.41 -11.09
CA GLY A 250 2.50 -12.65 -10.59
C GLY A 250 2.30 -12.88 -9.10
N GLY A 251 1.26 -13.65 -8.78
CA GLY A 251 0.93 -14.13 -7.44
C GLY A 251 1.02 -15.64 -7.34
N GLU A 252 0.15 -16.28 -6.57
CA GLU A 252 0.12 -17.71 -6.38
C GLU A 252 -0.17 -18.45 -7.71
N SER A 253 0.79 -19.21 -8.21
CA SER A 253 0.64 -19.99 -9.45
C SER A 253 1.59 -21.19 -9.50
N ARG A 254 1.20 -22.24 -10.23
CA ARG A 254 2.04 -23.42 -10.48
C ARG A 254 2.01 -23.78 -11.98
N PRO A 255 3.14 -23.62 -12.71
CA PRO A 255 4.42 -23.07 -12.25
C PRO A 255 4.32 -21.60 -11.83
N ALA A 256 5.31 -21.12 -11.05
CA ALA A 256 5.40 -19.71 -10.68
C ALA A 256 5.68 -18.86 -11.94
N THR A 257 4.69 -18.08 -12.37
CA THR A 257 4.74 -17.22 -13.56
C THR A 257 4.36 -15.80 -13.22
N GLY A 258 4.88 -14.83 -13.97
CA GLY A 258 4.61 -13.42 -13.76
C GLY A 258 5.60 -12.53 -14.50
N GLY A 259 5.36 -11.24 -14.47
CA GLY A 259 6.20 -10.25 -15.10
C GLY A 259 5.52 -8.92 -15.32
N LEU A 260 6.15 -8.08 -16.11
CA LEU A 260 5.70 -6.73 -16.42
C LEU A 260 4.84 -6.71 -17.68
N LEU A 261 3.65 -6.14 -17.59
CA LEU A 261 2.78 -5.78 -18.70
C LEU A 261 2.82 -4.26 -18.90
N CYS A 262 2.90 -3.82 -20.15
CA CYS A 262 2.72 -2.42 -20.54
C CYS A 262 1.44 -2.31 -21.35
N ILE A 263 0.51 -1.48 -20.91
CA ILE A 263 -0.87 -1.45 -21.40
C ILE A 263 -1.26 -0.02 -21.74
N ASP A 264 -1.97 0.17 -22.85
CA ASP A 264 -2.64 1.43 -23.17
C ASP A 264 -3.85 1.62 -22.24
N PRO A 265 -3.89 2.65 -21.38
CA PRO A 265 -4.97 2.83 -20.41
C PRO A 265 -6.32 3.16 -21.05
N ALA A 266 -6.36 3.64 -22.28
CA ALA A 266 -7.61 3.98 -22.97
C ALA A 266 -8.30 2.73 -23.56
N THR A 267 -7.52 1.76 -24.02
CA THR A 267 -8.02 0.63 -24.84
C THR A 267 -7.81 -0.74 -24.21
N GLY A 268 -6.89 -0.88 -23.23
CA GLY A 268 -6.48 -2.17 -22.68
C GLY A 268 -5.53 -2.96 -23.60
N VAL A 269 -5.12 -2.39 -24.74
CA VAL A 269 -4.16 -3.05 -25.65
C VAL A 269 -2.80 -3.14 -24.99
N LYS A 270 -2.26 -4.34 -24.98
CA LYS A 270 -0.94 -4.65 -24.41
C LYS A 270 0.14 -4.40 -25.46
N ASP A 271 1.07 -3.47 -25.22
CA ASP A 271 2.23 -3.23 -26.10
C ASP A 271 3.25 -4.36 -25.97
N PHE A 272 3.55 -4.78 -24.73
CA PHE A 272 4.46 -5.90 -24.47
C PHE A 272 4.15 -6.63 -23.17
N ARG A 273 4.74 -7.80 -23.02
CA ARG A 273 4.93 -8.54 -21.78
C ARG A 273 6.40 -8.88 -21.61
N PHE A 274 6.91 -8.75 -20.39
CA PHE A 274 8.29 -9.09 -20.04
C PHE A 274 8.27 -10.04 -18.84
N PRO A 275 8.59 -11.34 -19.02
CA PRO A 275 8.60 -12.32 -17.94
C PRO A 275 9.64 -11.97 -16.88
N TRP A 276 9.22 -11.84 -15.62
CA TRP A 276 10.09 -11.61 -14.47
C TRP A 276 9.43 -12.08 -13.20
N ARG A 277 9.82 -13.21 -12.72
CA ARG A 277 9.30 -13.81 -11.50
C ARG A 277 10.29 -14.85 -10.96
N SER A 278 10.42 -14.97 -9.64
CA SER A 278 11.15 -16.08 -9.02
C SER A 278 10.52 -17.42 -9.37
N LYS A 279 11.34 -18.45 -9.48
CA LYS A 279 10.89 -19.84 -9.66
C LYS A 279 10.30 -20.45 -8.39
N SER A 280 10.49 -19.80 -7.23
CA SER A 280 9.94 -20.25 -5.96
C SER A 280 8.40 -20.11 -5.97
N TYR A 281 7.71 -21.15 -5.56
CA TYR A 281 6.25 -21.15 -5.50
C TYR A 281 5.71 -20.03 -4.57
N GLU A 282 6.35 -19.85 -3.41
CA GLU A 282 5.94 -18.85 -2.42
C GLU A 282 6.25 -17.42 -2.83
N SER A 283 6.91 -17.23 -3.98
CA SER A 283 7.24 -15.89 -4.44
C SER A 283 6.01 -15.12 -4.88
N VAL A 284 6.11 -13.80 -4.80
CA VAL A 284 5.13 -12.84 -5.33
C VAL A 284 5.88 -11.64 -5.88
N ASN A 285 5.31 -10.99 -6.89
CA ASN A 285 5.74 -9.66 -7.30
C ASN A 285 4.96 -8.64 -6.45
N ALA A 286 5.66 -7.83 -5.66
CA ALA A 286 5.02 -6.94 -4.70
C ALA A 286 5.56 -5.51 -4.70
N ALA A 287 6.85 -5.29 -5.00
CA ALA A 287 7.38 -3.96 -5.25
C ALA A 287 6.81 -3.41 -6.57
N CYS A 288 6.33 -2.15 -6.56
CA CYS A 288 5.82 -1.53 -7.78
C CYS A 288 6.94 -1.26 -8.79
N PRO A 289 6.65 -1.27 -10.10
CA PRO A 289 7.60 -0.83 -11.12
C PRO A 289 8.03 0.62 -10.87
N LEU A 290 9.33 0.89 -10.96
CA LEU A 290 9.88 2.25 -10.85
C LEU A 290 10.14 2.82 -12.23
N VAL A 291 9.45 3.90 -12.58
CA VAL A 291 9.53 4.57 -13.88
C VAL A 291 10.55 5.70 -13.84
N ILE A 292 11.54 5.67 -14.75
CA ILE A 292 12.63 6.65 -14.83
C ILE A 292 12.78 7.09 -16.29
N GLY A 293 12.12 8.16 -16.69
CA GLY A 293 12.08 8.58 -18.10
C GLY A 293 11.51 7.48 -18.99
N ASN A 294 12.28 7.01 -20.00
CA ASN A 294 11.90 5.87 -20.84
C ASN A 294 12.44 4.53 -20.31
N GLN A 295 12.80 4.45 -19.04
CA GLN A 295 13.27 3.22 -18.41
C GLN A 295 12.31 2.75 -17.31
N VAL A 296 12.32 1.45 -17.05
CA VAL A 296 11.55 0.82 -15.98
C VAL A 296 12.44 -0.13 -15.21
N LEU A 297 12.57 0.08 -13.92
CA LEU A 297 13.18 -0.88 -13.01
C LEU A 297 12.10 -1.75 -12.40
N ILE A 298 12.26 -3.06 -12.47
CA ILE A 298 11.47 -4.05 -11.73
C ILE A 298 12.36 -4.83 -10.80
N THR A 299 11.85 -5.22 -9.65
CA THR A 299 12.61 -5.97 -8.64
C THR A 299 11.73 -7.01 -7.96
N THR A 300 12.32 -8.15 -7.66
CA THR A 300 11.66 -9.27 -6.98
C THR A 300 12.68 -9.93 -6.06
N SER A 301 12.29 -10.16 -4.82
CA SER A 301 13.07 -10.95 -3.86
C SER A 301 13.16 -12.42 -4.30
N TYR A 302 13.43 -13.34 -3.39
CA TYR A 302 13.51 -14.79 -3.65
C TYR A 302 14.61 -15.16 -4.64
N GLN A 303 15.81 -14.54 -4.49
CA GLN A 303 16.99 -14.80 -5.33
C GLN A 303 16.77 -14.52 -6.83
N THR A 304 15.97 -13.48 -7.12
CA THR A 304 15.65 -13.09 -8.52
C THR A 304 16.29 -11.76 -8.88
N GLY A 305 16.29 -10.80 -7.96
CA GLY A 305 16.95 -9.52 -8.13
C GLY A 305 16.14 -8.49 -8.92
N ALA A 306 16.83 -7.67 -9.70
CA ALA A 306 16.26 -6.56 -10.46
C ALA A 306 16.63 -6.63 -11.94
N ALA A 307 15.78 -6.04 -12.78
CA ALA A 307 16.03 -5.78 -14.18
C ALA A 307 15.72 -4.31 -14.52
N LEU A 308 16.60 -3.66 -15.27
CA LEU A 308 16.34 -2.38 -15.89
C LEU A 308 15.98 -2.60 -17.36
N LEU A 309 14.80 -2.12 -17.74
CA LEU A 309 14.30 -2.16 -19.12
C LEU A 309 14.36 -0.76 -19.71
N THR A 310 14.83 -0.64 -20.95
CA THR A 310 14.70 0.58 -21.76
C THR A 310 13.57 0.37 -22.76
N ILE A 311 12.59 1.24 -22.76
CA ILE A 311 11.44 1.18 -23.67
C ILE A 311 11.75 1.97 -24.92
N GLY A 312 11.72 1.29 -26.06
CA GLY A 312 11.95 1.91 -27.36
C GLY A 312 10.77 2.76 -27.85
N ALA A 313 10.99 3.54 -28.91
CA ALA A 313 9.94 4.34 -29.54
C ALA A 313 8.83 3.47 -30.16
N ASP A 314 9.14 2.20 -30.46
CA ASP A 314 8.23 1.15 -30.88
C ASP A 314 7.44 0.52 -29.73
N MET A 315 7.66 1.02 -28.50
CA MET A 315 7.07 0.51 -27.26
C MET A 315 7.56 -0.90 -26.86
N GLN A 316 8.65 -1.40 -27.44
CA GLN A 316 9.23 -2.69 -27.05
C GLN A 316 10.35 -2.51 -26.00
N PRO A 317 10.42 -3.41 -25.02
CA PRO A 317 11.44 -3.35 -23.99
C PRO A 317 12.73 -4.02 -24.46
N THR A 318 13.86 -3.38 -24.14
CA THR A 318 15.20 -4.01 -24.19
C THR A 318 15.78 -4.05 -22.79
N THR A 319 16.38 -5.17 -22.41
CA THR A 319 17.04 -5.29 -21.12
C THR A 319 18.37 -4.54 -21.16
N ALA A 320 18.47 -3.47 -20.37
CA ALA A 320 19.73 -2.75 -20.21
C ALA A 320 20.72 -3.56 -19.34
N TRP A 321 20.23 -4.09 -18.24
CA TRP A 321 20.97 -5.00 -17.35
C TRP A 321 20.04 -5.80 -16.45
N THR A 322 20.57 -6.86 -15.83
CA THR A 322 19.98 -7.59 -14.72
C THR A 322 20.96 -7.68 -13.55
N ASN A 323 20.45 -7.72 -12.32
CA ASN A 323 21.24 -7.89 -11.11
C ASN A 323 20.53 -8.84 -10.16
N GLU A 324 21.15 -9.95 -9.77
CA GLU A 324 20.53 -11.00 -8.94
C GLU A 324 20.48 -10.63 -7.44
N VAL A 325 21.23 -9.61 -7.01
CA VAL A 325 21.38 -9.24 -5.59
C VAL A 325 20.35 -8.20 -5.16
N PHE A 326 20.04 -7.19 -6.02
CA PHE A 326 19.12 -6.10 -5.68
C PHE A 326 17.65 -6.53 -5.78
N GLY A 327 17.26 -7.51 -4.96
CA GLY A 327 15.91 -8.07 -4.93
C GLY A 327 15.09 -7.53 -3.78
N CYS A 328 14.40 -6.38 -3.94
CA CYS A 328 13.48 -5.85 -2.95
C CYS A 328 12.17 -6.66 -2.92
N HIS A 329 11.64 -6.94 -1.70
CA HIS A 329 10.47 -7.79 -1.55
C HIS A 329 9.18 -7.03 -1.88
N PHE A 330 8.80 -6.04 -1.06
CA PHE A 330 7.57 -5.26 -1.25
C PHE A 330 7.76 -3.74 -1.12
N MET A 331 8.91 -3.29 -0.62
CA MET A 331 9.26 -1.87 -0.68
C MET A 331 9.65 -1.51 -2.11
N THR A 332 8.99 -0.50 -2.69
CA THR A 332 9.35 0.05 -4.00
C THR A 332 10.61 0.91 -3.86
N PRO A 333 11.70 0.59 -4.58
CA PRO A 333 12.94 1.36 -4.51
C PRO A 333 12.76 2.81 -4.99
N ILE A 334 13.61 3.71 -4.52
CA ILE A 334 13.57 5.13 -4.86
C ILE A 334 14.80 5.51 -5.70
N HIS A 335 14.58 6.16 -6.84
CA HIS A 335 15.63 6.68 -7.70
C HIS A 335 16.03 8.11 -7.33
N VAL A 336 17.33 8.37 -7.25
CA VAL A 336 17.90 9.71 -7.03
C VAL A 336 19.22 9.84 -7.78
N ASP A 337 19.32 10.83 -8.66
CA ASP A 337 20.57 11.26 -9.29
C ASP A 337 21.40 10.12 -9.90
N GLY A 338 20.73 9.18 -10.60
CA GLY A 338 21.37 8.04 -11.26
C GLY A 338 21.63 6.83 -10.35
N TYR A 339 21.11 6.83 -9.13
CA TYR A 339 21.22 5.72 -8.18
C TYR A 339 19.84 5.31 -7.66
N VAL A 340 19.71 4.04 -7.31
CA VAL A 340 18.47 3.48 -6.76
C VAL A 340 18.75 2.90 -5.38
N TYR A 341 17.92 3.28 -4.42
CA TYR A 341 18.02 2.90 -3.01
C TYR A 341 16.82 2.05 -2.61
N GLY A 342 17.05 0.98 -1.85
CA GLY A 342 16.00 0.08 -1.42
C GLY A 342 16.44 -0.87 -0.31
N PHE A 343 15.58 -1.84 -0.03
CA PHE A 343 15.82 -2.91 0.95
C PHE A 343 15.87 -4.27 0.24
N PRO A 344 17.03 -4.64 -0.39
CA PRO A 344 17.19 -5.99 -0.93
C PRO A 344 17.15 -7.04 0.20
N GLY A 345 16.54 -8.18 -0.11
CA GLY A 345 16.32 -9.27 0.82
C GLY A 345 14.86 -9.65 0.97
N ARG A 346 14.59 -10.73 1.71
CA ARG A 346 13.22 -11.25 1.87
C ARG A 346 12.67 -11.05 3.28
N ASN A 347 13.37 -11.57 4.26
CA ASN A 347 12.89 -11.69 5.63
C ASN A 347 13.89 -11.12 6.62
N HIS A 348 13.39 -10.69 7.77
CA HIS A 348 14.18 -10.52 8.97
C HIS A 348 14.93 -11.83 9.32
N PRO A 349 16.24 -11.82 9.68
CA PRO A 349 17.09 -10.64 9.83
C PRO A 349 17.90 -10.26 8.58
N ASP A 350 17.71 -10.92 7.43
CA ASP A 350 18.62 -10.92 6.27
C ASP A 350 18.38 -9.75 5.29
N VAL A 351 17.45 -8.84 5.62
CA VAL A 351 17.18 -7.68 4.78
C VAL A 351 18.17 -6.57 5.10
N GLU A 352 18.78 -6.03 4.07
CA GLU A 352 19.78 -4.96 4.15
C GLU A 352 19.31 -3.72 3.39
N MET A 353 19.86 -2.59 3.70
CA MET A 353 19.70 -1.37 2.92
C MET A 353 20.76 -1.36 1.82
N GLY A 354 20.40 -0.97 0.60
CA GLY A 354 21.32 -1.05 -0.54
C GLY A 354 21.17 0.09 -1.53
N CYS A 355 22.26 0.32 -2.28
CA CYS A 355 22.35 1.29 -3.36
C CYS A 355 22.91 0.61 -4.62
N ILE A 356 22.22 0.77 -5.74
CA ILE A 356 22.64 0.30 -7.05
C ILE A 356 22.77 1.48 -8.04
N GLU A 357 23.79 1.45 -8.88
CA GLU A 357 23.95 2.44 -9.95
C GLU A 357 22.98 2.14 -11.10
N LEU A 358 22.12 3.09 -11.46
CA LEU A 358 21.10 2.88 -12.47
C LEU A 358 21.68 2.55 -13.85
N ALA A 359 22.76 3.22 -14.24
CA ALA A 359 23.34 3.06 -15.58
C ALA A 359 23.92 1.68 -15.83
N THR A 360 24.47 1.04 -14.80
CA THR A 360 25.26 -0.20 -14.93
C THR A 360 24.66 -1.41 -14.23
N GLY A 361 23.73 -1.19 -13.28
CA GLY A 361 23.24 -2.25 -12.41
C GLY A 361 24.27 -2.72 -11.37
N ILE A 362 25.37 -1.99 -11.16
CA ILE A 362 26.40 -2.37 -10.20
C ILE A 362 25.98 -1.93 -8.80
N MET A 363 26.01 -2.86 -7.85
CA MET A 363 25.83 -2.58 -6.43
C MET A 363 26.96 -1.68 -5.93
N LYS A 364 26.61 -0.52 -5.38
CA LYS A 364 27.56 0.42 -4.80
C LYS A 364 27.89 0.05 -3.35
N TRP A 365 26.86 -0.28 -2.59
CA TRP A 365 26.95 -0.80 -1.24
C TRP A 365 25.66 -1.54 -0.87
N GLN A 366 25.78 -2.45 0.10
CA GLN A 366 24.67 -3.15 0.75
C GLN A 366 25.09 -3.40 2.20
N GLU A 367 24.35 -2.83 3.13
CA GLU A 367 24.68 -2.85 4.55
C GLU A 367 23.40 -2.89 5.40
N GLN A 368 23.50 -3.50 6.58
CA GLN A 368 22.45 -3.50 7.57
C GLN A 368 22.79 -2.51 8.70
N PRO A 369 22.15 -1.32 8.76
CA PRO A 369 22.27 -0.44 9.92
C PRO A 369 21.84 -1.17 11.18
N ARG A 370 22.69 -1.22 12.21
CA ARG A 370 22.40 -1.96 13.45
C ARG A 370 22.64 -1.09 14.68
N TRP A 371 21.74 -1.19 15.63
CA TRP A 371 21.87 -0.56 16.93
C TRP A 371 21.29 -1.45 18.02
N LYS A 372 21.52 -1.10 19.28
CA LYS A 372 20.97 -1.82 20.45
C LYS A 372 19.85 -1.02 21.07
N GLU A 373 18.75 -1.71 21.37
CA GLU A 373 17.60 -1.18 22.11
C GLU A 373 17.26 -2.06 23.31
N VAL A 374 16.67 -1.46 24.32
CA VAL A 374 16.08 -2.19 25.44
C VAL A 374 14.59 -2.37 25.15
N VAL A 375 14.18 -3.60 24.97
CA VAL A 375 12.78 -3.99 24.74
C VAL A 375 12.19 -4.47 26.05
N SER A 376 11.18 -3.76 26.54
CA SER A 376 10.42 -4.15 27.74
C SER A 376 9.17 -4.94 27.31
N ALA A 377 9.14 -6.23 27.59
CA ALA A 377 8.00 -7.09 27.30
C ALA A 377 7.65 -7.96 28.51
N LYS A 378 6.38 -7.97 28.91
CA LYS A 378 5.88 -8.77 30.05
C LYS A 378 6.68 -8.57 31.33
N GLY A 379 7.06 -7.30 31.62
CA GLY A 379 7.81 -6.92 32.81
C GLY A 379 9.29 -7.36 32.84
N ARG A 380 9.87 -7.68 31.68
CA ARG A 380 11.27 -8.05 31.52
C ARG A 380 11.94 -7.22 30.45
N ASP A 381 13.08 -6.64 30.78
CA ASP A 381 13.92 -5.91 29.86
C ASP A 381 14.91 -6.85 29.16
N ARG A 382 15.01 -6.72 27.84
CA ARG A 382 15.98 -7.43 27.03
C ARG A 382 16.69 -6.47 26.09
N GLN A 383 18.01 -6.55 26.02
CA GLN A 383 18.75 -5.85 24.98
C GLN A 383 18.62 -6.63 23.67
N MET A 384 18.13 -5.96 22.64
CA MET A 384 17.98 -6.53 21.29
C MET A 384 18.78 -5.70 20.28
N VAL A 385 19.25 -6.39 19.22
CA VAL A 385 19.85 -5.72 18.07
C VAL A 385 18.73 -5.40 17.10
N MET A 386 18.58 -4.13 16.77
CA MET A 386 17.59 -3.60 15.85
C MET A 386 18.23 -3.16 14.54
N SER A 387 17.42 -3.10 13.51
CA SER A 387 17.71 -2.60 12.17
C SER A 387 16.40 -2.08 11.56
N PRO A 388 16.40 -1.32 10.45
CA PRO A 388 15.17 -1.05 9.72
C PRO A 388 14.48 -2.32 9.18
N PHE A 389 15.23 -3.41 8.98
CA PHE A 389 14.75 -4.66 8.37
C PHE A 389 13.99 -4.40 7.06
N ARG A 390 12.72 -4.81 6.94
CA ARG A 390 11.85 -4.52 5.80
C ARG A 390 11.27 -3.11 5.89
N GLY A 391 12.15 -2.10 6.02
CA GLY A 391 11.76 -0.71 6.14
C GLY A 391 11.05 -0.16 4.90
N GLN A 392 10.33 0.95 5.10
CA GLN A 392 9.63 1.67 4.05
C GLN A 392 10.22 3.07 3.91
N PHE A 393 10.73 3.40 2.73
CA PHE A 393 11.26 4.73 2.47
C PHE A 393 10.18 5.71 2.01
N LEU A 394 10.35 6.95 2.45
CA LEU A 394 9.72 8.15 1.91
C LEU A 394 10.83 9.19 1.69
N ARG A 395 11.03 9.61 0.44
CA ARG A 395 12.01 10.66 0.14
C ARG A 395 11.35 12.03 0.19
N VAL A 396 11.97 12.93 0.94
CA VAL A 396 11.52 14.33 1.06
C VAL A 396 12.75 15.24 0.97
N GLU A 397 12.71 16.23 0.07
CA GLU A 397 13.87 17.09 -0.22
C GLU A 397 15.11 16.23 -0.57
N LYS A 398 16.16 16.29 0.27
CA LYS A 398 17.40 15.53 0.11
C LYS A 398 17.51 14.39 1.14
N ARG A 399 16.44 14.08 1.88
CA ARG A 399 16.44 13.12 2.98
C ARG A 399 15.59 11.90 2.64
N PHE A 400 15.99 10.77 3.19
CA PHE A 400 15.19 9.56 3.21
C PHE A 400 14.65 9.35 4.63
N MET A 401 13.36 9.50 4.81
CA MET A 401 12.69 9.01 6.01
C MET A 401 12.42 7.52 5.84
N CYS A 402 12.66 6.76 6.88
CA CYS A 402 12.46 5.32 6.90
C CYS A 402 11.59 4.93 8.09
N LEU A 403 10.44 4.32 7.86
CA LEU A 403 9.73 3.58 8.88
C LEU A 403 10.27 2.16 8.91
N GLY A 404 11.01 1.80 9.95
CA GLY A 404 11.51 0.45 10.18
C GLY A 404 10.40 -0.50 10.60
N GLU A 405 10.60 -1.79 10.34
CA GLU A 405 9.61 -2.86 10.58
C GLU A 405 9.14 -2.94 12.03
N GLU A 406 9.99 -2.58 12.99
CA GLU A 406 9.69 -2.60 14.43
C GLU A 406 9.20 -1.24 14.98
N GLY A 407 8.83 -0.30 14.09
CA GLY A 407 8.25 0.99 14.44
C GLY A 407 9.24 2.12 14.71
N HIS A 408 10.50 1.99 14.33
CA HIS A 408 11.46 3.09 14.36
C HIS A 408 11.26 4.03 13.18
N LEU A 409 11.27 5.32 13.43
CA LEU A 409 11.35 6.35 12.39
C LEU A 409 12.77 6.88 12.33
N LEU A 410 13.40 6.74 11.17
CA LEU A 410 14.76 7.15 10.92
C LEU A 410 14.83 8.20 9.82
N SER A 411 15.80 9.10 9.89
CA SER A 411 16.16 10.04 8.85
C SER A 411 17.57 9.75 8.38
N TYR A 412 17.75 9.57 7.07
CA TYR A 412 19.03 9.24 6.46
C TYR A 412 19.44 10.27 5.40
N ASP A 413 20.74 10.45 5.28
CA ASP A 413 21.40 10.97 4.10
C ASP A 413 22.00 9.76 3.36
N LEU A 414 21.45 9.42 2.18
CA LEU A 414 21.90 8.29 1.37
C LEU A 414 22.68 8.82 0.17
N THR A 415 23.87 8.24 -0.05
CA THR A 415 24.75 8.58 -1.16
C THR A 415 25.27 7.31 -1.83
N PRO A 416 25.88 7.39 -3.03
CA PRO A 416 26.51 6.22 -3.66
C PRO A 416 27.69 5.62 -2.88
N SER A 417 28.23 6.35 -1.89
CA SER A 417 29.34 5.90 -1.06
C SER A 417 28.93 5.33 0.30
N GLY A 418 27.63 5.32 0.61
CA GLY A 418 27.11 4.82 1.88
C GLY A 418 25.96 5.67 2.43
N PHE A 419 25.63 5.44 3.67
CA PHE A 419 24.57 6.16 4.37
C PHE A 419 25.08 6.86 5.64
N LYS A 420 24.36 7.92 6.04
CA LYS A 420 24.55 8.56 7.32
C LYS A 420 23.18 8.66 8.01
N GLU A 421 23.04 8.06 9.19
CA GLU A 421 21.89 8.27 10.06
C GLU A 421 21.96 9.68 10.66
N LEU A 422 20.88 10.42 10.57
CA LEU A 422 20.76 11.79 11.06
C LEU A 422 19.88 11.88 12.29
N SER A 423 18.84 11.06 12.33
CA SER A 423 17.89 10.99 13.44
C SER A 423 17.28 9.61 13.53
N ARG A 424 16.98 9.17 14.75
CA ARG A 424 16.24 7.96 15.05
C ARG A 424 15.35 8.17 16.25
N ALA A 425 14.11 7.69 16.17
CA ALA A 425 13.19 7.64 17.28
C ALA A 425 12.34 6.36 17.19
N TRP A 426 12.02 5.76 18.35
CA TRP A 426 11.14 4.59 18.39
C TRP A 426 9.71 5.05 18.64
N MET A 427 8.94 5.18 17.56
CA MET A 427 7.60 5.78 17.59
C MET A 427 6.58 4.87 18.28
N PHE A 428 6.75 3.55 18.14
CA PHE A 428 5.93 2.53 18.80
C PHE A 428 6.63 1.16 18.72
N GLN A 429 6.44 0.33 19.74
CA GLN A 429 7.05 -1.00 19.83
C GLN A 429 6.10 -2.05 19.23
N ALA A 430 6.03 -2.14 17.94
CA ALA A 430 5.18 -3.10 17.25
C ALA A 430 5.88 -3.65 16.01
N SER A 431 5.80 -4.95 15.80
CA SER A 431 6.32 -5.62 14.60
C SER A 431 5.45 -5.35 13.37
N GLU A 432 5.93 -5.75 12.21
CA GLU A 432 5.18 -5.72 10.93
C GLU A 432 4.67 -4.33 10.55
N SER A 433 5.45 -3.27 10.82
CA SER A 433 5.13 -1.89 10.42
C SER A 433 5.44 -1.70 8.94
N TRP A 434 4.66 -2.34 8.09
CA TRP A 434 4.91 -2.44 6.64
C TRP A 434 4.18 -1.40 5.80
N THR A 435 3.26 -0.65 6.41
CA THR A 435 2.55 0.43 5.72
C THR A 435 3.52 1.60 5.44
N PRO A 436 3.67 2.04 4.17
CA PRO A 436 4.50 3.19 3.86
C PRO A 436 4.03 4.46 4.58
N PRO A 437 4.96 5.31 5.06
CA PRO A 437 4.64 6.64 5.58
C PRO A 437 3.94 7.50 4.54
N VAL A 438 3.04 8.37 4.98
CA VAL A 438 2.35 9.34 4.14
C VAL A 438 2.69 10.74 4.60
N LEU A 439 2.98 11.64 3.67
CA LEU A 439 3.25 13.05 3.94
C LEU A 439 2.21 13.92 3.22
N TRP A 440 1.59 14.82 3.97
CA TRP A 440 0.64 15.77 3.42
C TRP A 440 0.74 17.11 4.17
N HIS A 441 1.07 18.17 3.44
CA HIS A 441 1.17 19.53 3.97
C HIS A 441 2.03 19.64 5.24
N GLY A 442 3.18 18.94 5.24
CA GLY A 442 4.12 18.91 6.37
C GLY A 442 3.68 18.05 7.54
N LEU A 443 2.59 17.29 7.40
CA LEU A 443 2.12 16.33 8.41
C LEU A 443 2.48 14.92 7.97
N LEU A 444 3.15 14.18 8.86
CA LEU A 444 3.56 12.80 8.65
C LEU A 444 2.57 11.85 9.31
N TYR A 445 2.04 10.92 8.54
CA TYR A 445 1.10 9.90 9.03
C TYR A 445 1.77 8.54 9.03
N LEU A 446 1.74 7.88 10.19
CA LEU A 446 2.29 6.55 10.40
C LEU A 446 1.20 5.58 10.83
N CYS A 447 1.21 4.37 10.27
CA CYS A 447 0.33 3.29 10.67
C CYS A 447 1.10 2.29 11.54
N GLN A 448 0.73 2.13 12.79
CA GLN A 448 1.07 0.97 13.60
C GLN A 448 0.13 -0.16 13.19
N ASN A 449 0.66 -1.22 12.56
CA ASN A 449 -0.17 -2.28 11.99
C ASN A 449 -0.56 -3.37 13.00
N GLN A 450 0.23 -3.56 14.02
CA GLN A 450 0.03 -4.56 15.08
C GLN A 450 -0.12 -3.91 16.46
N ARG A 451 -0.68 -4.68 17.40
CA ARG A 451 -0.68 -4.30 18.81
C ARG A 451 0.75 -4.15 19.30
N GLY A 452 1.03 -3.13 20.08
CA GLY A 452 2.33 -2.91 20.70
C GLY A 452 2.71 -4.02 21.69
N LEU A 453 3.99 -4.23 21.89
CA LEU A 453 4.52 -5.17 22.91
C LEU A 453 4.11 -4.79 24.32
N ASP A 454 3.84 -3.51 24.57
CA ASP A 454 3.28 -2.93 25.79
C ASP A 454 1.76 -3.11 25.93
N GLY A 455 1.12 -3.71 24.92
CA GLY A 455 -0.33 -3.94 24.88
C GLY A 455 -1.13 -2.78 24.30
N THR A 456 -0.50 -1.68 23.87
CA THR A 456 -1.21 -0.60 23.16
C THR A 456 -1.86 -1.12 21.87
N PRO A 457 -3.08 -0.67 21.52
CA PRO A 457 -3.73 -1.08 20.28
C PRO A 457 -2.96 -0.55 19.06
N ALA A 458 -3.17 -1.14 17.89
CA ALA A 458 -2.75 -0.56 16.62
C ALA A 458 -3.33 0.85 16.45
N ARG A 459 -2.57 1.78 15.87
CA ARG A 459 -2.94 3.20 15.77
C ARG A 459 -2.59 3.80 14.42
N LEU A 460 -3.38 4.79 14.01
CA LEU A 460 -3.01 5.80 13.04
C LEU A 460 -2.51 7.03 13.80
N LEU A 461 -1.34 7.52 13.47
CA LEU A 461 -0.62 8.56 14.19
C LEU A 461 -0.28 9.71 13.22
N CYS A 462 -0.47 10.95 13.67
CA CYS A 462 -0.09 12.13 12.90
C CYS A 462 0.97 12.94 13.65
N TYR A 463 2.05 13.26 12.95
CA TYR A 463 3.18 14.01 13.47
C TYR A 463 3.40 15.29 12.68
N ASP A 464 3.93 16.31 13.36
CA ASP A 464 4.25 17.62 12.77
C ASP A 464 5.71 17.67 12.32
N LEU A 465 5.91 17.82 11.02
CA LEU A 465 7.22 18.11 10.43
C LEU A 465 7.35 19.58 10.02
N ARG A 466 6.34 20.43 10.29
CA ARG A 466 6.36 21.86 10.06
C ARG A 466 7.27 22.55 11.07
N GLY A 467 7.76 23.72 10.72
CA GLY A 467 8.48 24.60 11.63
C GLY A 467 9.97 24.32 11.65
N LYS A 468 10.68 25.17 10.96
CA LYS A 468 12.07 25.53 11.22
C LYS A 468 12.11 26.88 11.88
#